data_4bd3acfc2d00f837f166445991a63f43
#
_entry.id   4bd3acfc2d00f837f166445991a63f43
#
_cell.length_a   1.000
_cell.length_b   1.000
_cell.length_c   1.000
_cell.angle_alpha   90.00
_cell.angle_beta   90.00
_cell.angle_gamma   90.00
#
_symmetry.space_group_name_H-M   'P 1'
#
loop_
_entity.id
_entity.type
_entity.pdbx_description
1 polymer ?
#
loop_
_entity_poly.entity_id
_entity_poly.type
_entity_poly.pdbx_seq_one_letter_code
_entity_poly.pdbx_strand_id
1 'polypeptide(L)'
;MANNVLRKGTLVVASAALALSLAACGGKEATKPAENQGAAPAEQPKAEQPKKEEPKAAKLAGDIKIDGSSTVYPISQAVAEEFMKKNKDVKITVGLAGSSNGFKKLISEEIIIADASRKIKPTEIEELKKKNFEAIEMPVAYDGITVVVNKKNTFAKEMTVEELNKIWAKDSKIKKWSEVRAGWPDKEIKLYGPGTASGTFEYFTEEINKKAKESRTDYTASEDDNVLVKGVESDEFAMGYFGFSYYLEHKDKLNAVAIKVDAASPAVAPTTETIENGTYKPLGRPIFIYPRKDVLERPEVKEFLKFYMSAEGQKLVEAVGYVKLPQKMYDENLAHLK
;
A
#
# COMPACT_ATOMS: atom_id res chain seq x y z
N MET A 1 -31.00 -29.47 -36.27
CA MET A 1 -29.95 -29.94 -37.23
C MET A 1 -28.64 -29.42 -36.67
N ALA A 2 -27.98 -30.14 -35.81
CA ALA A 2 -26.91 -31.08 -36.00
C ALA A 2 -25.73 -30.44 -36.76
N ASN A 3 -24.61 -30.18 -36.10
CA ASN A 3 -23.50 -31.11 -36.07
C ASN A 3 -22.34 -30.63 -35.12
N ASN A 4 -21.99 -31.56 -34.24
CA ASN A 4 -20.75 -31.67 -33.47
C ASN A 4 -19.53 -31.83 -34.39
N VAL A 5 -18.38 -31.28 -33.99
CA VAL A 5 -17.09 -31.96 -34.22
C VAL A 5 -16.17 -31.76 -32.99
N LEU A 6 -16.06 -32.83 -32.22
CA LEU A 6 -14.94 -33.09 -31.31
C LEU A 6 -13.66 -33.34 -32.14
N ARG A 7 -12.51 -32.79 -31.68
CA ARG A 7 -11.20 -33.38 -31.98
C ARG A 7 -10.37 -33.53 -30.72
N LYS A 8 -10.25 -34.79 -30.32
CA LYS A 8 -9.26 -35.31 -29.35
C LYS A 8 -7.88 -35.31 -30.01
N GLY A 9 -6.88 -34.96 -29.31
CA GLY A 9 -5.46 -35.06 -29.71
C GLY A 9 -4.58 -35.40 -28.52
N THR A 10 -4.03 -36.53 -28.55
CA THR A 10 -3.43 -37.53 -27.71
C THR A 10 -2.14 -37.09 -27.02
N LEU A 11 -1.95 -37.59 -25.79
CA LEU A 11 -0.71 -37.67 -25.01
C LEU A 11 0.41 -38.38 -25.80
N VAL A 12 1.65 -37.89 -25.64
CA VAL A 12 2.85 -38.72 -25.79
C VAL A 12 3.72 -38.54 -24.55
N VAL A 13 3.81 -39.64 -23.79
CA VAL A 13 4.77 -39.90 -22.71
C VAL A 13 6.01 -40.50 -23.37
N ALA A 14 7.18 -39.98 -23.05
CA ALA A 14 8.44 -40.65 -23.35
C ALA A 14 9.30 -40.64 -22.08
N SER A 15 9.33 -41.82 -21.47
CA SER A 15 10.31 -42.22 -20.44
C SER A 15 11.57 -42.72 -21.12
N ALA A 16 12.74 -42.34 -20.61
CA ALA A 16 13.97 -43.11 -20.85
C ALA A 16 14.83 -43.06 -19.59
N ALA A 17 15.05 -44.22 -19.06
CA ALA A 17 15.89 -44.55 -17.93
C ALA A 17 17.25 -45.12 -18.42
N LEU A 18 18.16 -45.32 -17.45
CA LEU A 18 19.42 -46.10 -17.46
C LEU A 18 20.68 -45.34 -17.98
N ALA A 19 21.84 -45.43 -17.37
CA ALA A 19 22.43 -46.59 -16.67
C ALA A 19 23.61 -46.19 -15.73
N LEU A 20 23.81 -47.01 -14.74
CA LEU A 20 25.01 -47.17 -13.90
C LEU A 20 26.27 -47.51 -14.70
N SER A 21 27.43 -47.09 -14.20
CA SER A 21 28.66 -47.92 -14.33
C SER A 21 29.56 -47.70 -13.11
N LEU A 22 29.69 -48.78 -12.35
CA LEU A 22 30.79 -49.11 -11.44
C LEU A 22 32.03 -49.52 -12.23
N ALA A 23 33.19 -49.13 -11.80
CA ALA A 23 34.38 -49.93 -11.97
C ALA A 23 35.37 -49.59 -10.84
N ALA A 24 35.69 -50.55 -10.18
CA ALA A 24 36.49 -51.00 -9.10
C ALA A 24 37.90 -51.45 -9.55
N CYS A 25 38.74 -51.68 -8.55
CA CYS A 25 40.00 -52.45 -8.53
C CYS A 25 41.26 -51.66 -8.94
N GLY A 26 42.33 -51.74 -8.23
CA GLY A 26 42.99 -52.60 -7.23
C GLY A 26 44.46 -52.26 -7.29
N GLY A 27 45.16 -52.32 -6.24
CA GLY A 27 45.88 -53.42 -5.68
C GLY A 27 47.31 -53.06 -5.37
N LYS A 28 47.72 -53.37 -4.12
CA LYS A 28 48.97 -53.98 -3.69
C LYS A 28 50.33 -53.26 -3.90
N GLU A 29 51.26 -53.27 -3.05
CA GLU A 29 51.74 -53.99 -1.84
C GLU A 29 53.01 -53.32 -1.33
N ALA A 30 53.15 -53.30 0.00
CA ALA A 30 54.27 -53.75 0.85
C ALA A 30 55.60 -52.98 0.78
N THR A 31 56.19 -52.56 1.87
CA THR A 31 56.99 -53.26 2.88
C THR A 31 57.50 -52.27 3.92
N LYS A 32 57.54 -52.77 5.20
CA LYS A 32 58.26 -52.23 6.35
C LYS A 32 59.79 -52.51 6.18
N PRO A 33 60.76 -52.01 7.01
CA PRO A 33 60.65 -51.93 8.46
C PRO A 33 61.30 -50.68 9.16
N ALA A 34 60.93 -50.53 10.41
CA ALA A 34 61.54 -50.32 11.70
C ALA A 34 62.62 -49.26 11.95
N GLU A 35 62.44 -48.57 13.04
CA GLU A 35 63.23 -48.24 14.26
C GLU A 35 63.22 -46.69 14.48
N ASN A 36 63.05 -46.09 15.61
CA ASN A 36 63.22 -46.34 17.03
C ASN A 36 62.98 -44.99 17.76
N GLN A 37 62.34 -45.07 18.90
CA GLN A 37 62.45 -44.23 20.09
C GLN A 37 62.40 -42.68 20.04
N GLY A 38 61.45 -42.14 20.79
CA GLY A 38 61.45 -40.79 21.29
C GLY A 38 60.18 -40.50 22.05
N ALA A 39 60.17 -40.72 23.36
CA ALA A 39 59.06 -40.35 24.23
C ALA A 39 58.88 -38.83 24.28
N ALA A 40 57.69 -38.36 24.08
CA ALA A 40 57.25 -36.98 24.36
C ALA A 40 55.93 -37.02 25.09
N PRO A 41 55.58 -36.00 25.90
CA PRO A 41 54.63 -36.09 27.01
C PRO A 41 53.18 -36.02 26.56
N ALA A 42 52.31 -36.64 27.36
CA ALA A 42 50.85 -36.67 27.21
C ALA A 42 50.25 -35.25 27.13
N GLU A 43 49.64 -34.92 25.99
CA GLU A 43 48.71 -33.79 25.88
C GLU A 43 47.40 -34.15 26.59
N GLN A 44 47.06 -33.35 27.58
CA GLN A 44 45.76 -33.38 28.23
C GLN A 44 44.66 -33.07 27.22
N PRO A 45 43.49 -33.70 27.30
CA PRO A 45 42.35 -33.35 26.46
C PRO A 45 41.87 -31.93 26.78
N LYS A 46 41.96 -31.06 25.82
CA LYS A 46 41.38 -29.73 25.86
C LYS A 46 39.84 -29.87 26.00
N ALA A 47 39.34 -29.51 27.16
CA ALA A 47 37.89 -29.42 27.38
C ALA A 47 37.26 -28.51 26.30
N GLU A 48 36.40 -29.06 25.47
CA GLU A 48 35.52 -28.30 24.59
C GLU A 48 34.65 -27.39 25.47
N GLN A 49 34.86 -26.09 25.34
CA GLN A 49 33.93 -25.11 25.91
C GLN A 49 32.56 -25.28 25.24
N PRO A 50 31.48 -25.34 26.01
CA PRO A 50 30.16 -25.41 25.42
C PRO A 50 29.95 -24.15 24.54
N LYS A 51 29.70 -24.37 23.25
CA LYS A 51 29.20 -23.33 22.35
C LYS A 51 28.01 -22.68 23.02
N LYS A 52 28.12 -21.41 23.39
CA LYS A 52 26.96 -20.60 23.75
C LYS A 52 26.01 -20.69 22.56
N GLU A 53 24.90 -21.41 22.73
CA GLU A 53 23.75 -21.28 21.84
C GLU A 53 23.34 -19.82 21.86
N GLU A 54 23.39 -19.15 20.72
CA GLU A 54 22.75 -17.87 20.53
C GLU A 54 21.28 -18.08 20.89
N PRO A 55 20.66 -17.18 21.66
CA PRO A 55 19.25 -17.31 22.01
C PRO A 55 18.45 -17.38 20.72
N LYS A 56 17.86 -18.55 20.47
CA LYS A 56 16.90 -18.76 19.37
C LYS A 56 15.83 -17.71 19.51
N ALA A 57 15.78 -16.75 18.58
CA ALA A 57 14.77 -15.68 18.59
C ALA A 57 13.41 -16.30 18.87
N ALA A 58 12.74 -15.82 19.91
CA ALA A 58 11.43 -16.35 20.29
C ALA A 58 10.50 -16.24 19.08
N LYS A 59 9.90 -17.38 18.71
CA LYS A 59 9.02 -17.46 17.54
C LYS A 59 7.81 -16.57 17.79
N LEU A 60 7.61 -15.58 16.93
CA LEU A 60 6.45 -14.68 17.04
C LEU A 60 5.15 -15.45 16.73
N ALA A 61 4.15 -15.30 17.58
CA ALA A 61 2.83 -15.89 17.39
C ALA A 61 1.77 -14.98 18.00
N GLY A 62 0.58 -14.95 17.41
CA GLY A 62 -0.55 -14.16 17.91
C GLY A 62 -1.41 -13.59 16.80
N ASP A 63 -2.53 -12.98 17.20
CA ASP A 63 -3.52 -12.40 16.31
C ASP A 63 -3.44 -10.86 16.33
N ILE A 64 -3.37 -10.24 15.17
CA ILE A 64 -3.45 -8.79 14.97
C ILE A 64 -4.69 -8.50 14.14
N LYS A 65 -5.61 -7.71 14.69
CA LYS A 65 -6.82 -7.29 13.98
C LYS A 65 -6.73 -5.82 13.63
N ILE A 66 -6.84 -5.52 12.37
CA ILE A 66 -6.80 -4.16 11.79
C ILE A 66 -8.10 -3.93 11.03
N ASP A 67 -8.68 -2.75 11.14
CA ASP A 67 -9.83 -2.36 10.31
C ASP A 67 -9.92 -0.83 10.22
N GLY A 68 -10.60 -0.31 9.23
CA GLY A 68 -10.83 1.12 9.10
C GLY A 68 -10.84 1.63 7.68
N SER A 69 -10.02 2.62 7.41
CA SER A 69 -9.97 3.33 6.14
C SER A 69 -9.73 2.42 4.94
N SER A 70 -10.60 2.49 3.94
CA SER A 70 -10.38 1.86 2.64
C SER A 70 -9.17 2.43 1.90
N THR A 71 -8.81 3.69 2.16
CA THR A 71 -7.60 4.31 1.61
C THR A 71 -6.32 3.68 2.18
N VAL A 72 -6.28 3.33 3.48
CA VAL A 72 -5.09 2.73 4.12
C VAL A 72 -5.04 1.22 3.91
N TYR A 73 -6.19 0.59 3.70
CA TYR A 73 -6.34 -0.86 3.53
C TYR A 73 -5.31 -1.48 2.58
N PRO A 74 -5.03 -0.96 1.35
CA PRO A 74 -4.07 -1.58 0.44
C PRO A 74 -2.66 -1.65 1.03
N ILE A 75 -2.26 -0.65 1.78
CA ILE A 75 -0.94 -0.61 2.44
C ILE A 75 -0.90 -1.63 3.58
N SER A 76 -1.87 -1.56 4.51
CA SER A 76 -1.94 -2.46 5.66
C SER A 76 -2.05 -3.92 5.22
N GLN A 77 -2.80 -4.21 4.15
CA GLN A 77 -2.91 -5.56 3.57
C GLN A 77 -1.58 -6.05 3.01
N ALA A 78 -0.89 -5.24 2.19
CA ALA A 78 0.39 -5.62 1.60
C ALA A 78 1.46 -5.86 2.68
N VAL A 79 1.54 -5.00 3.69
CA VAL A 79 2.47 -5.14 4.81
C VAL A 79 2.14 -6.37 5.66
N ALA A 80 0.85 -6.62 5.94
CA ALA A 80 0.39 -7.79 6.69
C ALA A 80 0.73 -9.10 5.98
N GLU A 81 0.48 -9.18 4.68
CA GLU A 81 0.80 -10.36 3.87
C GLU A 81 2.29 -10.66 3.87
N GLU A 82 3.13 -9.65 3.68
CA GLU A 82 4.59 -9.84 3.65
C GLU A 82 5.14 -10.20 5.04
N PHE A 83 4.62 -9.60 6.11
CA PHE A 83 4.99 -9.95 7.48
C PHE A 83 4.61 -11.39 7.83
N MET A 84 3.39 -11.85 7.49
CA MET A 84 2.93 -13.22 7.71
C MET A 84 3.72 -14.26 6.91
N LYS A 85 4.26 -13.92 5.74
CA LYS A 85 5.16 -14.82 4.99
C LYS A 85 6.41 -15.18 5.81
N LYS A 86 6.92 -14.22 6.59
CA LYS A 86 8.11 -14.36 7.43
C LYS A 86 7.78 -14.95 8.82
N ASN A 87 6.57 -14.70 9.32
CA ASN A 87 6.13 -15.05 10.68
C ASN A 87 4.87 -15.92 10.61
N LYS A 88 5.02 -17.21 10.32
CA LYS A 88 3.91 -18.13 9.98
C LYS A 88 2.90 -18.37 11.10
N ASP A 89 3.28 -18.12 12.36
CA ASP A 89 2.39 -18.29 13.52
C ASP A 89 1.71 -16.97 13.94
N VAL A 90 1.99 -15.88 13.23
CA VAL A 90 1.25 -14.61 13.38
C VAL A 90 0.12 -14.59 12.37
N LYS A 91 -1.07 -14.26 12.83
CA LYS A 91 -2.25 -14.09 11.99
C LYS A 91 -2.69 -12.63 12.00
N ILE A 92 -2.69 -11.99 10.84
CA ILE A 92 -3.14 -10.61 10.68
C ILE A 92 -4.39 -10.59 9.80
N THR A 93 -5.42 -9.90 10.25
CA THR A 93 -6.62 -9.65 9.46
C THR A 93 -6.79 -8.15 9.26
N VAL A 94 -7.04 -7.73 8.03
CA VAL A 94 -7.25 -6.33 7.67
C VAL A 94 -8.64 -6.18 7.07
N GLY A 95 -9.46 -5.31 7.66
CA GLY A 95 -10.80 -4.97 7.19
C GLY A 95 -10.84 -3.55 6.57
N LEU A 96 -11.95 -3.25 5.90
CA LEU A 96 -12.17 -1.95 5.25
C LEU A 96 -13.59 -1.43 5.55
N ALA A 97 -13.77 -0.85 6.71
CA ALA A 97 -15.08 -0.34 7.15
C ALA A 97 -15.21 1.20 7.09
N GLY A 98 -14.13 1.89 6.70
CA GLY A 98 -13.99 3.35 6.76
C GLY A 98 -13.44 3.84 8.10
N SER A 99 -12.69 4.96 8.10
CA SER A 99 -11.98 5.49 9.29
C SER A 99 -12.86 5.64 10.53
N SER A 100 -14.09 6.16 10.38
CA SER A 100 -15.00 6.33 11.53
C SER A 100 -15.45 5.00 12.14
N ASN A 101 -15.65 3.96 11.34
CA ASN A 101 -15.98 2.64 11.84
C ASN A 101 -14.75 1.94 12.42
N GLY A 102 -13.56 2.17 11.85
CA GLY A 102 -12.30 1.73 12.44
C GLY A 102 -12.14 2.23 13.87
N PHE A 103 -12.30 3.54 14.10
CA PHE A 103 -12.25 4.09 15.47
C PHE A 103 -13.34 3.53 16.39
N LYS A 104 -14.57 3.33 15.90
CA LYS A 104 -15.62 2.66 16.71
C LYS A 104 -15.20 1.26 17.13
N LYS A 105 -14.66 0.46 16.21
CA LYS A 105 -14.15 -0.88 16.50
C LYS A 105 -12.94 -0.88 17.42
N LEU A 106 -12.05 0.11 17.32
CA LEU A 106 -10.93 0.30 18.24
C LEU A 106 -11.44 0.59 19.66
N ILE A 107 -12.44 1.46 19.79
CA ILE A 107 -13.09 1.79 21.07
C ILE A 107 -13.87 0.58 21.64
N SER A 108 -14.54 -0.22 20.81
CA SER A 108 -15.25 -1.43 21.24
C SER A 108 -14.36 -2.66 21.46
N GLU A 109 -13.04 -2.54 21.22
CA GLU A 109 -12.03 -3.59 21.40
C GLU A 109 -12.13 -4.76 20.40
N GLU A 110 -12.88 -4.57 19.30
CA GLU A 110 -12.99 -5.57 18.24
C GLU A 110 -11.67 -5.67 17.43
N ILE A 111 -10.91 -4.58 17.38
CA ILE A 111 -9.61 -4.46 16.73
C ILE A 111 -8.58 -3.83 17.67
N ILE A 112 -7.30 -3.95 17.31
CA ILE A 112 -6.19 -3.36 18.08
C ILE A 112 -5.45 -2.26 17.32
N ILE A 113 -5.66 -2.16 16.02
CA ILE A 113 -5.11 -1.10 15.16
C ILE A 113 -6.23 -0.57 14.27
N ALA A 114 -6.45 0.74 14.26
CA ALA A 114 -7.38 1.37 13.33
C ALA A 114 -6.62 2.02 12.17
N ASP A 115 -7.01 1.70 10.94
CA ASP A 115 -6.59 2.40 9.74
C ASP A 115 -7.40 3.69 9.59
N ALA A 116 -6.74 4.82 9.33
CA ALA A 116 -7.42 6.10 9.20
C ALA A 116 -6.81 7.00 8.13
N SER A 117 -7.66 7.58 7.29
CA SER A 117 -7.32 8.57 6.28
C SER A 117 -7.53 10.02 6.76
N ARG A 118 -7.67 10.19 8.05
CA ARG A 118 -7.76 11.46 8.77
C ARG A 118 -7.23 11.31 10.19
N LYS A 119 -6.93 12.43 10.81
CA LYS A 119 -6.61 12.43 12.25
C LYS A 119 -7.81 11.96 13.08
N ILE A 120 -7.50 11.32 14.19
CA ILE A 120 -8.49 10.95 15.20
C ILE A 120 -9.19 12.20 15.74
N LYS A 121 -10.50 12.14 15.91
CA LYS A 121 -11.29 13.28 16.40
C LYS A 121 -11.20 13.39 17.93
N PRO A 122 -11.32 14.62 18.49
CA PRO A 122 -11.35 14.80 19.95
C PRO A 122 -12.39 13.93 20.65
N THR A 123 -13.58 13.77 20.06
CA THR A 123 -14.65 12.91 20.60
C THR A 123 -14.27 11.43 20.63
N GLU A 124 -13.51 10.95 19.62
CA GLU A 124 -13.02 9.56 19.58
C GLU A 124 -11.92 9.34 20.63
N ILE A 125 -11.06 10.35 20.87
CA ILE A 125 -10.05 10.33 21.95
C ILE A 125 -10.73 10.26 23.32
N GLU A 126 -11.80 11.05 23.53
CA GLU A 126 -12.55 11.03 24.79
C GLU A 126 -13.21 9.67 25.04
N GLU A 127 -13.78 9.05 24.02
CA GLU A 127 -14.39 7.72 24.16
C GLU A 127 -13.35 6.63 24.48
N LEU A 128 -12.14 6.69 23.87
CA LEU A 128 -11.03 5.81 24.26
C LEU A 128 -10.62 6.01 25.72
N LYS A 129 -10.47 7.27 26.15
CA LYS A 129 -10.12 7.59 27.56
C LYS A 129 -11.13 7.10 28.56
N LYS A 130 -12.45 7.13 28.28
CA LYS A 130 -13.50 6.55 29.14
C LYS A 130 -13.30 5.06 29.37
N LYS A 131 -12.64 4.38 28.46
CA LYS A 131 -12.28 2.95 28.55
C LYS A 131 -10.86 2.71 29.05
N ASN A 132 -10.14 3.76 29.47
CA ASN A 132 -8.74 3.73 29.87
C ASN A 132 -7.79 3.29 28.73
N PHE A 133 -8.16 3.58 27.48
CA PHE A 133 -7.31 3.33 26.32
C PHE A 133 -6.71 4.63 25.77
N GLU A 134 -5.55 4.49 25.17
CA GLU A 134 -4.87 5.52 24.39
C GLU A 134 -4.52 4.91 23.02
N ALA A 135 -4.71 5.66 21.95
CA ALA A 135 -4.28 5.31 20.61
C ALA A 135 -3.08 6.17 20.21
N ILE A 136 -2.07 5.55 19.60
CA ILE A 136 -0.87 6.24 19.13
C ILE A 136 -1.06 6.62 17.67
N GLU A 137 -0.95 7.91 17.36
CA GLU A 137 -0.99 8.41 15.98
C GLU A 137 0.31 8.06 15.26
N MET A 138 0.23 7.22 14.24
CA MET A 138 1.37 6.84 13.41
C MET A 138 1.04 7.12 11.95
N PRO A 139 1.54 8.21 11.35
CA PRO A 139 1.46 8.39 9.90
C PRO A 139 2.23 7.27 9.20
N VAL A 140 1.70 6.75 8.08
CA VAL A 140 2.30 5.63 7.35
C VAL A 140 2.64 5.96 5.90
N ALA A 141 1.93 6.89 5.31
CA ALA A 141 2.13 7.34 3.93
C ALA A 141 1.48 8.71 3.71
N TYR A 142 1.79 9.32 2.56
CA TYR A 142 0.95 10.36 1.99
C TYR A 142 0.09 9.78 0.88
N ASP A 143 -1.19 10.12 0.90
CA ASP A 143 -2.11 9.91 -0.20
C ASP A 143 -2.14 11.17 -1.07
N GLY A 144 -2.00 11.02 -2.38
CA GLY A 144 -2.10 12.09 -3.36
C GLY A 144 -3.02 11.66 -4.49
N ILE A 145 -4.13 12.38 -4.66
CA ILE A 145 -5.03 12.18 -5.80
C ILE A 145 -4.70 13.18 -6.88
N THR A 146 -4.38 12.67 -8.06
CA THR A 146 -4.10 13.52 -9.22
C THR A 146 -5.32 13.60 -10.11
N VAL A 147 -5.81 14.81 -10.32
CA VAL A 147 -6.76 15.11 -11.39
C VAL A 147 -5.97 15.24 -12.69
N VAL A 148 -6.37 14.50 -13.70
CA VAL A 148 -5.65 14.43 -14.97
C VAL A 148 -6.54 14.74 -16.16
N VAL A 149 -5.92 15.25 -17.20
CA VAL A 149 -6.51 15.43 -18.52
C VAL A 149 -5.57 14.84 -19.57
N ASN A 150 -6.08 14.61 -20.77
CA ASN A 150 -5.29 14.14 -21.90
C ASN A 150 -4.12 15.11 -22.19
N LYS A 151 -3.00 14.61 -22.70
CA LYS A 151 -1.82 15.42 -23.03
C LYS A 151 -2.10 16.54 -24.01
N LYS A 152 -3.05 16.36 -24.91
CA LYS A 152 -3.49 17.38 -25.90
C LYS A 152 -4.35 18.47 -25.31
N ASN A 153 -4.94 18.24 -24.11
CA ASN A 153 -5.70 19.25 -23.40
C ASN A 153 -4.75 20.31 -22.84
N THR A 154 -4.73 21.49 -23.42
CA THR A 154 -3.83 22.59 -23.07
C THR A 154 -4.53 23.73 -22.34
N PHE A 155 -5.87 23.67 -22.16
CA PHE A 155 -6.67 24.72 -21.55
C PHE A 155 -6.96 24.45 -20.05
N ALA A 156 -7.20 23.22 -19.64
CA ALA A 156 -7.51 22.87 -18.25
C ALA A 156 -6.24 22.60 -17.43
N LYS A 157 -5.31 23.56 -17.38
CA LYS A 157 -4.04 23.44 -16.66
C LYS A 157 -4.20 23.55 -15.15
N GLU A 158 -5.23 24.26 -14.71
CA GLU A 158 -5.56 24.46 -13.29
C GLU A 158 -7.07 24.49 -13.10
N MET A 159 -7.54 24.05 -11.96
CA MET A 159 -8.96 24.10 -11.58
C MET A 159 -9.12 24.37 -10.09
N THR A 160 -10.19 25.06 -9.75
CA THR A 160 -10.58 25.24 -8.35
C THR A 160 -11.33 24.00 -7.84
N VAL A 161 -11.35 23.84 -6.52
CA VAL A 161 -12.18 22.82 -5.85
C VAL A 161 -13.66 23.01 -6.21
N GLU A 162 -14.12 24.26 -6.36
CA GLU A 162 -15.49 24.54 -6.78
C GLU A 162 -15.78 24.07 -8.21
N GLU A 163 -14.87 24.26 -9.16
CA GLU A 163 -15.02 23.77 -10.54
C GLU A 163 -15.02 22.24 -10.59
N LEU A 164 -14.16 21.59 -9.81
CA LEU A 164 -14.17 20.13 -9.66
C LEU A 164 -15.49 19.64 -9.06
N ASN A 165 -16.00 20.32 -8.04
CA ASN A 165 -17.30 20.00 -7.45
C ASN A 165 -18.44 20.17 -8.48
N LYS A 166 -18.46 21.26 -9.26
CA LYS A 166 -19.44 21.44 -10.33
C LYS A 166 -19.47 20.27 -11.31
N ILE A 167 -18.30 19.68 -11.63
CA ILE A 167 -18.21 18.53 -12.53
C ILE A 167 -18.65 17.25 -11.83
N TRP A 168 -18.14 16.96 -10.62
CA TRP A 168 -18.22 15.66 -9.99
C TRP A 168 -19.35 15.50 -8.96
N ALA A 169 -20.06 16.58 -8.60
CA ALA A 169 -21.16 16.49 -7.65
C ALA A 169 -22.25 15.52 -8.14
N LYS A 170 -22.95 14.88 -7.17
CA LYS A 170 -24.01 13.89 -7.42
C LYS A 170 -25.08 14.38 -8.42
N ASP A 171 -25.47 15.63 -8.27
CA ASP A 171 -26.54 16.24 -9.09
C ASP A 171 -25.99 17.12 -10.23
N SER A 172 -24.70 16.98 -10.55
CA SER A 172 -24.05 17.74 -11.61
C SER A 172 -24.77 17.56 -12.96
N LYS A 173 -25.00 18.67 -13.62
CA LYS A 173 -25.55 18.72 -15.00
C LYS A 173 -24.49 19.07 -16.02
N ILE A 174 -23.25 19.34 -15.57
CA ILE A 174 -22.13 19.70 -16.44
C ILE A 174 -21.83 18.55 -17.40
N LYS A 175 -21.85 18.84 -18.69
CA LYS A 175 -21.52 17.91 -19.76
C LYS A 175 -20.36 18.39 -20.62
N LYS A 176 -20.15 19.72 -20.70
CA LYS A 176 -19.19 20.34 -21.58
C LYS A 176 -18.18 21.19 -20.83
N TRP A 177 -16.98 21.31 -21.38
CA TRP A 177 -15.93 22.14 -20.82
C TRP A 177 -16.33 23.63 -20.75
N SER A 178 -17.05 24.14 -21.75
CA SER A 178 -17.57 25.53 -21.77
C SER A 178 -18.54 25.86 -20.61
N GLU A 179 -19.17 24.84 -20.02
CA GLU A 179 -20.07 24.98 -18.86
C GLU A 179 -19.29 25.06 -17.54
N VAL A 180 -18.05 24.63 -17.53
CA VAL A 180 -17.17 24.71 -16.34
C VAL A 180 -16.57 26.10 -16.22
N ARG A 181 -15.99 26.60 -17.33
CA ARG A 181 -15.34 27.92 -17.37
C ARG A 181 -15.56 28.58 -18.74
N ALA A 182 -15.98 29.85 -18.71
CA ALA A 182 -16.15 30.63 -19.92
C ALA A 182 -14.81 30.70 -20.72
N GLY A 183 -14.92 30.56 -22.03
CA GLY A 183 -13.75 30.55 -22.95
C GLY A 183 -13.11 29.16 -23.14
N TRP A 184 -13.55 28.15 -22.40
CA TRP A 184 -13.14 26.77 -22.67
C TRP A 184 -13.96 26.19 -23.84
N PRO A 185 -13.44 25.11 -24.50
CA PRO A 185 -14.08 24.54 -25.69
C PRO A 185 -15.52 24.05 -25.41
N ASP A 186 -16.41 24.25 -26.39
CA ASP A 186 -17.78 23.68 -26.36
C ASP A 186 -17.71 22.19 -26.78
N LYS A 187 -17.03 21.38 -25.96
CA LYS A 187 -16.81 19.95 -26.17
C LYS A 187 -17.23 19.16 -24.93
N GLU A 188 -17.79 17.97 -25.16
CA GLU A 188 -18.21 17.06 -24.10
C GLU A 188 -17.01 16.59 -23.28
N ILE A 189 -17.16 16.56 -21.96
CA ILE A 189 -16.17 16.02 -21.04
C ILE A 189 -16.40 14.51 -20.92
N LYS A 190 -15.39 13.70 -21.25
CA LYS A 190 -15.39 12.27 -20.97
C LYS A 190 -14.76 12.02 -19.60
N LEU A 191 -15.56 11.54 -18.67
CA LEU A 191 -15.18 11.40 -17.26
C LEU A 191 -14.76 9.97 -16.94
N TYR A 192 -13.62 9.82 -16.27
CA TYR A 192 -13.06 8.57 -15.80
C TYR A 192 -12.67 8.69 -14.33
N GLY A 193 -13.05 7.72 -13.50
CA GLY A 193 -12.75 7.78 -12.08
C GLY A 193 -12.89 6.42 -11.40
N PRO A 194 -12.35 6.27 -10.19
CA PRO A 194 -12.46 5.02 -9.45
C PRO A 194 -13.91 4.66 -9.13
N GLY A 195 -14.15 3.37 -8.92
CA GLY A 195 -15.44 2.86 -8.46
C GLY A 195 -15.70 3.10 -6.97
N THR A 196 -16.90 2.77 -6.53
CA THR A 196 -17.37 3.07 -5.17
C THR A 196 -16.69 2.26 -4.06
N ALA A 197 -15.96 1.20 -4.40
CA ALA A 197 -15.15 0.42 -3.45
C ALA A 197 -13.77 1.04 -3.21
N SER A 198 -13.34 1.98 -4.07
CA SER A 198 -12.04 2.63 -4.00
C SER A 198 -11.93 3.63 -2.83
N GLY A 199 -10.81 3.57 -2.10
CA GLY A 199 -10.43 4.58 -1.13
C GLY A 199 -10.17 5.95 -1.76
N THR A 200 -9.66 5.98 -2.99
CA THR A 200 -9.46 7.19 -3.79
C THR A 200 -10.80 7.87 -4.10
N PHE A 201 -11.83 7.09 -4.46
CA PHE A 201 -13.19 7.61 -4.65
C PHE A 201 -13.75 8.20 -3.36
N GLU A 202 -13.62 7.49 -2.22
CA GLU A 202 -14.12 7.98 -0.93
C GLU A 202 -13.48 9.32 -0.56
N TYR A 203 -12.15 9.41 -0.67
CA TYR A 203 -11.41 10.62 -0.34
C TYR A 203 -11.73 11.78 -1.30
N PHE A 204 -11.69 11.54 -2.60
CA PHE A 204 -12.00 12.57 -3.58
C PHE A 204 -13.40 13.15 -3.35
N THR A 205 -14.39 12.30 -3.13
CA THR A 205 -15.78 12.76 -2.90
C THR A 205 -15.93 13.49 -1.56
N GLU A 206 -15.19 13.09 -0.52
CA GLU A 206 -15.15 13.80 0.76
C GLU A 206 -14.59 15.21 0.58
N GLU A 207 -13.45 15.35 -0.10
CA GLU A 207 -12.74 16.61 -0.24
C GLU A 207 -13.38 17.55 -1.29
N ILE A 208 -13.82 17.02 -2.40
CA ILE A 208 -14.37 17.81 -3.50
C ILE A 208 -15.89 18.00 -3.35
N ASN A 209 -16.63 16.91 -3.10
CA ASN A 209 -18.10 16.98 -3.01
C ASN A 209 -18.60 17.25 -1.58
N LYS A 210 -17.69 17.34 -0.59
CA LYS A 210 -17.98 17.54 0.83
C LYS A 210 -18.85 16.44 1.44
N LYS A 211 -18.96 15.30 0.74
CA LYS A 211 -19.68 14.13 1.20
C LYS A 211 -19.04 12.85 0.65
N ALA A 212 -18.42 12.08 1.54
CA ALA A 212 -17.77 10.82 1.19
C ALA A 212 -18.74 9.86 0.49
N LYS A 213 -18.26 9.23 -0.58
CA LYS A 213 -18.97 8.24 -1.41
C LYS A 213 -20.19 8.79 -2.19
N GLU A 214 -20.35 10.11 -2.29
CA GLU A 214 -21.37 10.72 -3.15
C GLU A 214 -20.75 11.43 -4.35
N SER A 215 -21.11 10.97 -5.54
CA SER A 215 -20.71 11.55 -6.83
C SER A 215 -21.79 11.29 -7.89
N ARG A 216 -21.67 11.93 -9.04
CA ARG A 216 -22.44 11.56 -10.24
C ARG A 216 -22.12 10.11 -10.61
N THR A 217 -23.03 9.47 -11.36
CA THR A 217 -22.88 8.05 -11.75
C THR A 217 -22.67 7.85 -13.26
N ASP A 218 -22.76 8.93 -14.04
CA ASP A 218 -22.64 8.92 -15.49
C ASP A 218 -21.21 9.17 -15.98
N TYR A 219 -20.24 8.51 -15.33
CA TYR A 219 -18.85 8.47 -15.74
C TYR A 219 -18.38 7.02 -15.91
N THR A 220 -17.26 6.80 -16.58
CA THR A 220 -16.65 5.47 -16.67
C THR A 220 -15.92 5.17 -15.37
N ALA A 221 -16.47 4.23 -14.61
CA ALA A 221 -15.90 3.77 -13.34
C ALA A 221 -15.06 2.51 -13.52
N SER A 222 -13.91 2.44 -12.85
CA SER A 222 -13.10 1.21 -12.76
C SER A 222 -12.34 1.18 -11.44
N GLU A 223 -12.18 -0.02 -10.85
CA GLU A 223 -11.28 -0.25 -9.72
C GLU A 223 -9.83 -0.46 -10.19
N ASP A 224 -9.60 -0.64 -11.49
CA ASP A 224 -8.27 -0.72 -12.11
C ASP A 224 -7.89 0.65 -12.69
N ASP A 225 -6.98 1.34 -12.03
CA ASP A 225 -6.49 2.66 -12.43
C ASP A 225 -5.86 2.67 -13.84
N ASN A 226 -5.31 1.54 -14.32
CA ASN A 226 -4.80 1.43 -15.69
C ASN A 226 -5.91 1.58 -16.74
N VAL A 227 -7.12 1.15 -16.42
CA VAL A 227 -8.30 1.37 -17.29
C VAL A 227 -8.64 2.85 -17.33
N LEU A 228 -8.57 3.54 -16.20
CA LEU A 228 -8.83 4.99 -16.11
C LEU A 228 -7.78 5.79 -16.88
N VAL A 229 -6.50 5.46 -16.70
CA VAL A 229 -5.38 6.04 -17.45
C VAL A 229 -5.61 5.93 -18.95
N LYS A 230 -5.86 4.71 -19.46
CA LYS A 230 -6.12 4.47 -20.88
C LYS A 230 -7.35 5.23 -21.38
N GLY A 231 -8.38 5.35 -20.56
CA GLY A 231 -9.56 6.12 -20.86
C GLY A 231 -9.23 7.59 -21.11
N VAL A 232 -8.47 8.23 -20.22
CA VAL A 232 -8.06 9.63 -20.38
C VAL A 232 -7.07 9.81 -21.53
N GLU A 233 -6.17 8.86 -21.75
CA GLU A 233 -5.24 8.90 -22.89
C GLU A 233 -5.95 8.85 -24.25
N SER A 234 -7.11 8.21 -24.35
CA SER A 234 -7.80 7.92 -25.59
C SER A 234 -8.60 9.10 -26.18
N ASP A 235 -8.95 10.09 -25.36
CA ASP A 235 -9.82 11.22 -25.77
C ASP A 235 -9.24 12.56 -25.31
N GLU A 236 -9.06 13.51 -26.22
CA GLU A 236 -8.50 14.85 -25.94
C GLU A 236 -9.31 15.64 -24.92
N PHE A 237 -10.62 15.40 -24.83
CA PHE A 237 -11.54 16.08 -23.92
C PHE A 237 -11.85 15.26 -22.67
N ALA A 238 -11.10 14.18 -22.45
CA ALA A 238 -11.24 13.37 -21.24
C ALA A 238 -10.61 14.03 -20.02
N MET A 239 -11.23 13.75 -18.88
CA MET A 239 -10.76 14.07 -17.53
C MET A 239 -10.91 12.84 -16.65
N GLY A 240 -9.98 12.63 -15.73
CA GLY A 240 -10.08 11.60 -14.71
C GLY A 240 -9.38 12.00 -13.43
N TYR A 241 -9.47 11.11 -12.43
CA TYR A 241 -8.65 11.21 -11.22
C TYR A 241 -8.31 9.82 -10.69
N PHE A 242 -7.08 9.70 -10.16
CA PHE A 242 -6.54 8.46 -9.60
C PHE A 242 -5.29 8.75 -8.78
N GLY A 243 -4.66 7.71 -8.22
CA GLY A 243 -3.46 7.82 -7.41
C GLY A 243 -2.28 8.48 -8.15
N PHE A 244 -1.51 9.28 -7.44
CA PHE A 244 -0.37 10.05 -7.98
C PHE A 244 0.69 9.19 -8.66
N SER A 245 0.93 7.97 -8.19
CA SER A 245 1.89 7.05 -8.79
C SER A 245 1.53 6.70 -10.24
N TYR A 246 0.26 6.43 -10.52
CA TYR A 246 -0.20 6.16 -11.89
C TYR A 246 -0.01 7.34 -12.83
N TYR A 247 -0.19 8.56 -12.32
CA TYR A 247 0.14 9.74 -13.10
C TYR A 247 1.64 9.83 -13.39
N LEU A 248 2.50 9.57 -12.40
CA LEU A 248 3.96 9.61 -12.60
C LEU A 248 4.45 8.66 -13.69
N GLU A 249 3.87 7.46 -13.76
CA GLU A 249 4.20 6.46 -14.78
C GLU A 249 3.74 6.87 -16.19
N HIS A 250 2.73 7.76 -16.29
CA HIS A 250 2.10 8.15 -17.55
C HIS A 250 2.17 9.66 -17.86
N LYS A 251 3.07 10.39 -17.20
CA LYS A 251 3.23 11.85 -17.36
C LYS A 251 3.60 12.32 -18.79
N ASP A 252 4.08 11.40 -19.60
CA ASP A 252 4.34 11.64 -21.03
C ASP A 252 3.06 11.71 -21.87
N LYS A 253 1.96 11.09 -21.42
CA LYS A 253 0.67 11.00 -22.11
C LYS A 253 -0.45 11.80 -21.45
N LEU A 254 -0.28 12.18 -20.19
CA LEU A 254 -1.24 12.90 -19.39
C LEU A 254 -0.70 14.26 -18.93
N ASN A 255 -1.58 15.20 -18.68
CA ASN A 255 -1.29 16.42 -17.93
C ASN A 255 -2.00 16.35 -16.58
N ALA A 256 -1.26 16.61 -15.51
CA ALA A 256 -1.87 16.86 -14.20
C ALA A 256 -2.48 18.25 -14.17
N VAL A 257 -3.65 18.36 -13.56
CA VAL A 257 -4.32 19.63 -13.30
C VAL A 257 -3.84 20.16 -11.95
N ALA A 258 -3.31 21.37 -11.94
CA ALA A 258 -2.97 22.05 -10.68
C ALA A 258 -4.25 22.45 -9.94
N ILE A 259 -4.27 22.26 -8.63
CA ILE A 259 -5.47 22.51 -7.81
C ILE A 259 -5.36 23.85 -7.09
N LYS A 260 -6.43 24.62 -7.16
CA LYS A 260 -6.66 25.83 -6.36
C LYS A 260 -7.72 25.53 -5.31
N VAL A 261 -7.44 25.77 -4.05
CA VAL A 261 -8.43 25.58 -2.97
C VAL A 261 -9.65 26.47 -3.20
N ASP A 262 -9.39 27.69 -3.65
CA ASP A 262 -10.39 28.69 -4.07
C ASP A 262 -9.85 29.58 -5.19
N ALA A 263 -10.64 30.54 -5.67
CA ALA A 263 -10.26 31.42 -6.78
C ALA A 263 -9.04 32.30 -6.46
N ALA A 264 -8.80 32.67 -5.18
CA ALA A 264 -7.70 33.53 -4.74
C ALA A 264 -6.42 32.76 -4.43
N SER A 265 -6.52 31.45 -4.19
CA SER A 265 -5.39 30.58 -3.83
C SER A 265 -4.46 30.35 -5.02
N PRO A 266 -3.15 30.13 -4.80
CA PRO A 266 -2.25 29.71 -5.85
C PRO A 266 -2.64 28.32 -6.38
N ALA A 267 -2.37 28.08 -7.67
CA ALA A 267 -2.51 26.76 -8.25
C ALA A 267 -1.30 25.91 -7.85
N VAL A 268 -1.55 24.74 -7.25
CA VAL A 268 -0.51 23.81 -6.81
C VAL A 268 -0.61 22.53 -7.63
N ALA A 269 0.46 22.17 -8.32
CA ALA A 269 0.55 20.91 -9.06
C ALA A 269 0.87 19.75 -8.11
N PRO A 270 0.38 18.52 -8.38
CA PRO A 270 0.77 17.34 -7.65
C PRO A 270 2.21 16.97 -7.99
N THR A 271 3.08 17.06 -7.02
CA THR A 271 4.47 16.58 -7.06
C THR A 271 4.77 15.87 -5.75
N THR A 272 5.79 15.02 -5.73
CA THR A 272 6.23 14.38 -4.49
C THR A 272 6.43 15.44 -3.40
N GLU A 273 7.13 16.53 -3.71
CA GLU A 273 7.40 17.62 -2.78
C GLU A 273 6.11 18.29 -2.26
N THR A 274 5.16 18.64 -3.15
CA THR A 274 3.93 19.34 -2.74
C THR A 274 2.95 18.45 -1.98
N ILE A 275 3.00 17.14 -2.20
CA ILE A 275 2.24 16.14 -1.45
C ILE A 275 2.89 15.96 -0.06
N GLU A 276 4.21 15.75 0.00
CA GLU A 276 4.96 15.56 1.25
C GLU A 276 4.90 16.77 2.19
N ASN A 277 5.05 17.99 1.65
CA ASN A 277 5.02 19.20 2.46
C ASN A 277 3.59 19.71 2.75
N GLY A 278 2.56 19.01 2.25
CA GLY A 278 1.15 19.31 2.50
C GLY A 278 0.63 20.57 1.82
N THR A 279 1.32 21.07 0.79
CA THR A 279 0.85 22.24 0.01
C THR A 279 -0.14 21.87 -1.09
N TYR A 280 -0.12 20.61 -1.58
CA TYR A 280 -1.10 20.09 -2.53
C TYR A 280 -2.43 19.79 -1.85
N LYS A 281 -3.22 20.84 -1.60
CA LYS A 281 -4.52 20.76 -0.90
C LYS A 281 -5.68 20.91 -1.87
N PRO A 282 -6.83 20.24 -1.58
CA PRO A 282 -7.06 19.31 -0.48
C PRO A 282 -6.72 17.86 -0.84
N LEU A 283 -6.17 17.58 -2.02
CA LEU A 283 -6.00 16.24 -2.59
C LEU A 283 -4.69 15.54 -2.17
N GLY A 284 -3.89 16.16 -1.28
CA GLY A 284 -2.71 15.55 -0.66
C GLY A 284 -2.84 15.57 0.86
N ARG A 285 -2.70 14.41 1.52
CA ARG A 285 -2.80 14.30 2.98
C ARG A 285 -1.98 13.12 3.53
N PRO A 286 -1.50 13.21 4.78
CA PRO A 286 -1.01 12.03 5.47
C PRO A 286 -2.17 11.07 5.79
N ILE A 287 -1.86 9.79 5.78
CA ILE A 287 -2.74 8.71 6.21
C ILE A 287 -2.06 7.92 7.33
N PHE A 288 -2.84 7.29 8.19
CA PHE A 288 -2.41 6.87 9.51
C PHE A 288 -2.84 5.46 9.85
N ILE A 289 -2.10 4.84 10.75
CA ILE A 289 -2.58 3.75 11.60
C ILE A 289 -2.62 4.24 13.05
N TYR A 290 -3.55 3.70 13.82
CA TYR A 290 -3.72 4.02 15.24
C TYR A 290 -3.73 2.72 16.05
N PRO A 291 -2.55 2.19 16.43
CA PRO A 291 -2.49 1.10 17.40
C PRO A 291 -2.89 1.58 18.80
N ARG A 292 -3.59 0.75 19.57
CA ARG A 292 -3.80 0.99 20.99
C ARG A 292 -2.45 0.87 21.73
N LYS A 293 -2.22 1.73 22.67
CA LYS A 293 -0.95 1.78 23.42
C LYS A 293 -0.72 0.54 24.28
N ASP A 294 -1.76 -0.02 24.86
CA ASP A 294 -1.69 -1.21 25.73
C ASP A 294 -1.24 -2.49 25.00
N VAL A 295 -1.31 -2.52 23.67
CA VAL A 295 -0.87 -3.69 22.88
C VAL A 295 0.55 -3.57 22.35
N LEU A 296 1.24 -2.43 22.53
CA LEU A 296 2.59 -2.20 22.00
C LEU A 296 3.65 -3.11 22.66
N GLU A 297 3.39 -3.64 23.85
CA GLU A 297 4.28 -4.58 24.51
C GLU A 297 4.11 -6.04 24.02
N ARG A 298 3.09 -6.33 23.22
CA ARG A 298 2.92 -7.63 22.60
C ARG A 298 3.99 -7.81 21.52
N PRO A 299 4.84 -8.87 21.59
CA PRO A 299 5.98 -8.99 20.68
C PRO A 299 5.61 -8.99 19.20
N GLU A 300 4.52 -9.70 18.83
CA GLU A 300 4.04 -9.78 17.45
C GLU A 300 3.52 -8.42 16.93
N VAL A 301 2.90 -7.62 17.78
CA VAL A 301 2.42 -6.27 17.41
C VAL A 301 3.60 -5.31 17.24
N LYS A 302 4.53 -5.32 18.20
CA LYS A 302 5.73 -4.49 18.17
C LYS A 302 6.58 -4.75 16.93
N GLU A 303 6.83 -6.02 16.61
CA GLU A 303 7.62 -6.40 15.43
C GLU A 303 6.86 -6.13 14.12
N PHE A 304 5.53 -6.30 14.09
CA PHE A 304 4.72 -5.91 12.94
C PHE A 304 4.81 -4.40 12.68
N LEU A 305 4.67 -3.57 13.71
CA LEU A 305 4.77 -2.11 13.56
C LEU A 305 6.18 -1.67 13.15
N LYS A 306 7.24 -2.31 13.69
CA LYS A 306 8.61 -2.07 13.23
C LYS A 306 8.81 -2.45 11.77
N PHE A 307 8.25 -3.59 11.34
CA PHE A 307 8.29 -3.99 9.94
C PHE A 307 7.56 -2.99 9.04
N TYR A 308 6.39 -2.53 9.47
CA TYR A 308 5.61 -1.50 8.74
C TYR A 308 6.44 -0.24 8.50
N MET A 309 7.22 0.22 9.51
CA MET A 309 8.06 1.40 9.45
C MET A 309 9.46 1.13 8.86
N SER A 310 9.78 -0.09 8.48
CA SER A 310 11.08 -0.46 7.91
C SER A 310 11.21 -0.04 6.44
N ALA A 311 12.46 -0.02 5.93
CA ALA A 311 12.71 0.21 4.51
C ALA A 311 11.98 -0.78 3.58
N GLU A 312 11.71 -2.01 4.06
CA GLU A 312 10.93 -2.99 3.32
C GLU A 312 9.44 -2.66 3.31
N GLY A 313 8.88 -2.29 4.47
CA GLY A 313 7.50 -1.81 4.57
C GLY A 313 7.27 -0.56 3.71
N GLN A 314 8.23 0.36 3.67
CA GLN A 314 8.17 1.55 2.83
C GLN A 314 8.17 1.25 1.31
N LYS A 315 8.87 0.21 0.88
CA LYS A 315 8.78 -0.26 -0.52
C LYS A 315 7.39 -0.79 -0.86
N LEU A 316 6.70 -1.41 0.10
CA LEU A 316 5.33 -1.86 -0.10
C LEU A 316 4.36 -0.67 -0.22
N VAL A 317 4.58 0.42 0.53
CA VAL A 317 3.83 1.67 0.38
C VAL A 317 3.91 2.19 -1.06
N GLU A 318 5.12 2.27 -1.62
CA GLU A 318 5.34 2.70 -3.01
C GLU A 318 4.73 1.72 -4.02
N ALA A 319 4.86 0.41 -3.77
CA ALA A 319 4.34 -0.63 -4.66
C ALA A 319 2.81 -0.63 -4.79
N VAL A 320 2.10 -0.16 -3.76
CA VAL A 320 0.63 -0.02 -3.82
C VAL A 320 0.17 1.39 -4.18
N GLY A 321 1.09 2.25 -4.67
CA GLY A 321 0.74 3.51 -5.31
C GLY A 321 0.67 4.73 -4.39
N TYR A 322 1.22 4.66 -3.18
CA TYR A 322 1.26 5.78 -2.25
C TYR A 322 2.64 6.42 -2.16
N VAL A 323 2.68 7.67 -1.71
CA VAL A 323 3.93 8.38 -1.48
C VAL A 323 4.42 8.03 -0.07
N LYS A 324 5.66 7.54 0.02
CA LYS A 324 6.26 7.22 1.32
C LYS A 324 6.52 8.48 2.14
N LEU A 325 6.57 8.32 3.46
CA LEU A 325 6.95 9.39 4.35
C LEU A 325 8.47 9.68 4.29
N PRO A 326 8.91 10.90 4.66
CA PRO A 326 10.31 11.15 4.98
C PRO A 326 10.80 10.23 6.11
N GLN A 327 12.05 9.80 6.05
CA GLN A 327 12.65 8.88 7.04
C GLN A 327 12.46 9.36 8.50
N LYS A 328 12.57 10.67 8.73
CA LYS A 328 12.35 11.27 10.06
C LYS A 328 11.01 10.88 10.69
N MET A 329 9.92 10.84 9.90
CA MET A 329 8.59 10.49 10.43
C MET A 329 8.49 9.00 10.78
N TYR A 330 9.16 8.12 10.04
CA TYR A 330 9.26 6.71 10.41
C TYR A 330 10.09 6.53 11.68
N ASP A 331 11.16 7.30 11.85
CA ASP A 331 11.98 7.27 13.07
C ASP A 331 11.19 7.78 14.30
N GLU A 332 10.34 8.80 14.12
CA GLU A 332 9.41 9.28 15.15
C GLU A 332 8.38 8.19 15.52
N ASN A 333 7.81 7.49 14.54
CA ASN A 333 6.92 6.35 14.79
C ASN A 333 7.63 5.24 15.57
N LEU A 334 8.87 4.88 15.19
CA LEU A 334 9.67 3.87 15.87
C LEU A 334 10.02 4.23 17.31
N ALA A 335 10.07 5.54 17.64
CA ALA A 335 10.31 6.00 19.01
C ALA A 335 9.19 5.61 19.98
N HIS A 336 7.95 5.46 19.49
CA HIS A 336 6.82 4.95 20.29
C HIS A 336 6.92 3.44 20.61
N LEU A 337 7.83 2.71 19.93
CA LEU A 337 8.01 1.27 20.09
C LEU A 337 9.25 0.90 20.94
N LYS A 338 9.93 1.89 21.51
CA LYS A 338 11.07 1.68 22.43
C LYS A 338 10.55 1.44 23.82
#